data_89b9d3cd243e4fb2b4a4b89bf43d9443
#
_entry.id   89b9d3cd243e4fb2b4a4b89bf43d9443
#
_cell.length_a   1.000
_cell.length_b   1.000
_cell.length_c   1.000
_cell.angle_alpha   90.00
_cell.angle_beta   90.00
_cell.angle_gamma   90.00
#
_symmetry.space_group_name_H-M   'P 1'
#
loop_
_entity.id
_entity.type
_entity.pdbx_description
1 polymer ?
#
loop_
_entity_poly.entity_id
_entity_poly.type
_entity_poly.pdbx_seq_one_letter_code
_entity_poly.pdbx_strand_id
1 'polypeptide(L)'
;MYKYKILKISQVIDSEKEFISKNSEKKLFNLATKKLKDYIKINITNKQILFICGPGKNGLDGIKTQKLLNPGESSVFLINKEIDSNLNKLRNKINECDIIFDCIFGIGLNRKLNEIFLKIIKMINLSKKKIISIDIPSGINPDTGGNFGGNIKADCTLAMGFFKPAHFLLPAKKFVGEVKVLDLDLKLPKNLKPNINIINKKMAQNIQLDHEIDINKYDKGHVCIIGGKMAGASRIVARASRKIGAGLSTISVEKKHLNYYTKTDVGTIVETLNNHSLNKKNIFVVGPGLGKDFKKSKICKLIETVKEPVILDADAISIFENDKNKFYS
;
A
#
# COMPACT_ATOMS: atom_id res chain seq x y z
N MET A 1 -2.71 7.01 -19.02
CA MET A 1 -3.76 7.38 -18.05
C MET A 1 -3.84 6.47 -16.82
N TYR A 2 -3.36 5.22 -16.85
CA TYR A 2 -3.50 4.24 -15.76
C TYR A 2 -2.27 4.09 -14.85
N LYS A 3 -1.19 4.82 -15.10
CA LYS A 3 0.14 4.69 -14.43
C LYS A 3 0.12 4.82 -12.89
N TYR A 4 -0.94 5.38 -12.32
CA TYR A 4 -1.06 5.64 -10.87
C TYR A 4 -2.21 4.86 -10.21
N LYS A 5 -2.81 3.89 -10.91
CA LYS A 5 -3.92 3.11 -10.37
C LYS A 5 -3.43 1.81 -9.76
N ILE A 6 -4.00 1.47 -8.63
CA ILE A 6 -3.74 0.23 -7.91
C ILE A 6 -4.94 -0.68 -8.12
N LEU A 7 -4.70 -1.91 -8.53
CA LEU A 7 -5.73 -2.90 -8.79
C LEU A 7 -5.66 -4.04 -7.77
N LYS A 8 -6.82 -4.44 -7.25
CA LYS A 8 -6.96 -5.71 -6.52
C LYS A 8 -6.77 -6.87 -7.50
N ILE A 9 -6.43 -8.04 -6.96
CA ILE A 9 -6.16 -9.23 -7.78
C ILE A 9 -7.33 -9.59 -8.70
N SER A 10 -8.57 -9.54 -8.22
CA SER A 10 -9.73 -9.79 -9.06
C SER A 10 -9.75 -8.87 -10.28
N GLN A 11 -9.44 -7.59 -10.10
CA GLN A 11 -9.41 -6.60 -11.17
C GLN A 11 -8.26 -6.82 -12.16
N VAL A 12 -7.10 -7.30 -11.66
CA VAL A 12 -5.97 -7.69 -12.53
C VAL A 12 -6.38 -8.88 -13.37
N ILE A 13 -6.96 -9.93 -12.76
CA ILE A 13 -7.43 -11.13 -13.46
C ILE A 13 -8.48 -10.78 -14.54
N ASP A 14 -9.42 -9.89 -14.24
CA ASP A 14 -10.42 -9.46 -15.21
C ASP A 14 -9.79 -8.71 -16.41
N SER A 15 -8.78 -7.88 -16.15
CA SER A 15 -8.01 -7.21 -17.21
C SER A 15 -7.21 -8.18 -18.06
N GLU A 16 -6.62 -9.22 -17.46
CA GLU A 16 -5.94 -10.30 -18.18
C GLU A 16 -6.92 -11.12 -19.04
N LYS A 17 -8.08 -11.49 -18.48
CA LYS A 17 -9.13 -12.20 -19.23
C LYS A 17 -9.62 -11.41 -20.43
N GLU A 18 -9.84 -10.10 -20.28
CA GLU A 18 -10.22 -9.24 -21.41
C GLU A 18 -9.14 -9.18 -22.48
N PHE A 19 -7.86 -9.10 -22.09
CA PHE A 19 -6.76 -9.15 -23.04
C PHE A 19 -6.70 -10.51 -23.77
N ILE A 20 -6.83 -11.62 -23.02
CA ILE A 20 -6.78 -12.98 -23.56
C ILE A 20 -7.94 -13.25 -24.52
N SER A 21 -9.16 -12.75 -24.22
CA SER A 21 -10.32 -12.90 -25.10
C SER A 21 -10.13 -12.23 -26.47
N LYS A 22 -9.37 -11.15 -26.52
CA LYS A 22 -9.08 -10.39 -27.75
C LYS A 22 -7.82 -10.83 -28.47
N ASN A 23 -6.96 -11.61 -27.81
CA ASN A 23 -5.66 -12.01 -28.31
C ASN A 23 -5.43 -13.51 -28.04
N SER A 24 -4.51 -13.84 -27.11
CA SER A 24 -4.29 -15.19 -26.60
C SER A 24 -3.48 -15.14 -25.29
N GLU A 25 -3.58 -16.18 -24.47
CA GLU A 25 -2.72 -16.34 -23.30
C GLU A 25 -1.23 -16.40 -23.68
N LYS A 26 -0.90 -17.07 -24.79
CA LYS A 26 0.46 -17.13 -25.33
C LYS A 26 1.01 -15.74 -25.67
N LYS A 27 0.18 -14.83 -26.19
CA LYS A 27 0.60 -13.46 -26.52
C LYS A 27 0.90 -12.66 -25.25
N LEU A 28 0.05 -12.77 -24.20
CA LEU A 28 0.29 -12.14 -22.92
C LEU A 28 1.59 -12.63 -22.27
N PHE A 29 1.79 -13.93 -22.26
CA PHE A 29 3.01 -14.57 -21.75
C PHE A 29 4.27 -14.13 -22.51
N ASN A 30 4.20 -14.04 -23.84
CA ASN A 30 5.30 -13.55 -24.66
C ASN A 30 5.62 -12.08 -24.38
N LEU A 31 4.60 -11.25 -24.17
CA LEU A 31 4.77 -9.85 -23.84
C LEU A 31 5.42 -9.68 -22.48
N ALA A 32 4.95 -10.41 -21.45
CA ALA A 32 5.52 -10.42 -20.11
C ALA A 32 7.02 -10.75 -20.13
N THR A 33 7.37 -11.87 -20.76
CA THR A 33 8.77 -12.32 -20.81
C THR A 33 9.66 -11.41 -21.67
N LYS A 34 9.13 -10.79 -22.73
CA LYS A 34 9.84 -9.78 -23.49
C LYS A 34 10.13 -8.53 -22.64
N LYS A 35 9.14 -8.01 -21.91
CA LYS A 35 9.32 -6.84 -21.02
C LYS A 35 10.32 -7.11 -19.91
N LEU A 36 10.32 -8.32 -19.33
CA LEU A 36 11.33 -8.74 -18.35
C LEU A 36 12.74 -8.76 -18.96
N LYS A 37 12.89 -9.37 -20.15
CA LYS A 37 14.16 -9.37 -20.89
C LYS A 37 14.66 -7.96 -21.16
N ASP A 38 13.79 -7.09 -21.67
CA ASP A 38 14.13 -5.70 -22.01
C ASP A 38 14.56 -4.93 -20.76
N TYR A 39 13.87 -5.12 -19.64
CA TYR A 39 14.27 -4.55 -18.34
C TYR A 39 15.67 -5.02 -17.93
N ILE A 40 15.95 -6.32 -18.01
CA ILE A 40 17.24 -6.90 -17.66
C ILE A 40 18.34 -6.30 -18.53
N LYS A 41 18.17 -6.26 -19.85
CA LYS A 41 19.15 -5.73 -20.79
C LYS A 41 19.50 -4.25 -20.57
N ILE A 42 18.51 -3.46 -20.13
CA ILE A 42 18.70 -2.02 -19.90
C ILE A 42 19.32 -1.74 -18.53
N ASN A 43 18.97 -2.51 -17.51
CA ASN A 43 19.27 -2.16 -16.10
C ASN A 43 20.31 -3.07 -15.45
N ILE A 44 20.68 -4.18 -16.09
CA ILE A 44 21.59 -5.18 -15.53
C ILE A 44 22.64 -5.52 -16.58
N THR A 45 23.85 -5.08 -16.35
CA THR A 45 24.99 -5.34 -17.23
C THR A 45 26.10 -6.07 -16.49
N ASN A 46 26.75 -7.03 -17.14
CA ASN A 46 27.91 -7.77 -16.62
C ASN A 46 27.65 -8.42 -15.25
N LYS A 47 26.48 -9.03 -15.06
CA LYS A 47 26.07 -9.69 -13.81
C LYS A 47 25.57 -11.09 -14.08
N GLN A 48 25.96 -12.02 -13.20
CA GLN A 48 25.44 -13.39 -13.20
C GLN A 48 24.05 -13.40 -12.52
N ILE A 49 23.05 -13.85 -13.26
CA ILE A 49 21.65 -13.84 -12.81
C ILE A 49 21.19 -15.25 -12.47
N LEU A 50 20.61 -15.43 -11.29
CA LEU A 50 19.93 -16.66 -10.91
C LEU A 50 18.42 -16.46 -10.85
N PHE A 51 17.67 -17.15 -11.70
CA PHE A 51 16.22 -17.23 -11.62
C PHE A 51 15.83 -18.41 -10.71
N ILE A 52 15.15 -18.13 -9.60
CA ILE A 52 14.59 -19.15 -8.71
C ILE A 52 13.10 -19.27 -9.02
N CYS A 53 12.73 -20.36 -9.67
CA CYS A 53 11.41 -20.52 -10.28
C CYS A 53 10.56 -21.56 -9.55
N GLY A 54 9.36 -21.14 -9.14
CA GLY A 54 8.33 -22.03 -8.59
C GLY A 54 7.49 -22.71 -9.70
N PRO A 55 6.51 -23.53 -9.30
CA PRO A 55 5.71 -24.35 -10.23
C PRO A 55 4.60 -23.59 -10.97
N GLY A 56 4.36 -22.30 -10.63
CA GLY A 56 3.27 -21.51 -11.18
C GLY A 56 3.66 -20.64 -12.39
N LYS A 57 2.72 -19.79 -12.84
CA LYS A 57 2.93 -18.88 -13.98
C LYS A 57 4.15 -17.97 -13.80
N ASN A 58 4.37 -17.47 -12.58
CA ASN A 58 5.53 -16.64 -12.26
C ASN A 58 6.87 -17.36 -12.52
N GLY A 59 6.94 -18.66 -12.17
CA GLY A 59 8.10 -19.51 -12.48
C GLY A 59 8.28 -19.72 -13.98
N LEU A 60 7.20 -19.91 -14.73
CA LEU A 60 7.26 -20.04 -16.19
C LEU A 60 7.76 -18.76 -16.85
N ASP A 61 7.35 -17.58 -16.36
CA ASP A 61 7.88 -16.29 -16.82
C ASP A 61 9.39 -16.18 -16.62
N GLY A 62 9.88 -16.59 -15.44
CA GLY A 62 11.32 -16.65 -15.13
C GLY A 62 12.09 -17.59 -16.05
N ILE A 63 11.61 -18.84 -16.22
CA ILE A 63 12.23 -19.85 -17.09
C ILE A 63 12.33 -19.34 -18.54
N LYS A 64 11.24 -18.79 -19.07
CA LYS A 64 11.23 -18.30 -20.45
C LYS A 64 12.08 -17.07 -20.63
N THR A 65 12.05 -16.17 -19.66
CA THR A 65 12.90 -14.96 -19.68
C THR A 65 14.37 -15.34 -19.75
N GLN A 66 14.79 -16.29 -18.89
CA GLN A 66 16.16 -16.80 -18.90
C GLN A 66 16.59 -17.34 -20.29
N LYS A 67 15.73 -18.12 -20.95
CA LYS A 67 16.00 -18.65 -22.30
C LYS A 67 16.13 -17.55 -23.37
N LEU A 68 15.66 -16.36 -23.13
CA LEU A 68 15.75 -15.21 -24.02
C LEU A 68 17.00 -14.35 -23.79
N LEU A 69 17.76 -14.61 -22.71
CA LEU A 69 19.03 -13.95 -22.41
C LEU A 69 20.19 -14.66 -23.12
N ASN A 70 21.36 -14.00 -23.16
CA ASN A 70 22.53 -14.61 -23.77
C ASN A 70 23.03 -15.82 -22.98
N PRO A 71 23.55 -16.86 -23.64
CA PRO A 71 24.17 -17.98 -22.96
C PRO A 71 25.26 -17.52 -21.97
N GLY A 72 25.29 -18.12 -20.78
CA GLY A 72 26.30 -17.84 -19.75
C GLY A 72 25.98 -16.63 -18.83
N GLU A 73 25.04 -15.75 -19.19
CA GLU A 73 24.68 -14.60 -18.34
C GLU A 73 23.70 -14.96 -17.20
N SER A 74 23.06 -16.11 -17.29
CA SER A 74 22.01 -16.47 -16.36
C SER A 74 21.83 -17.98 -16.19
N SER A 75 21.35 -18.37 -15.03
CA SER A 75 20.97 -19.76 -14.71
C SER A 75 19.61 -19.84 -14.07
N VAL A 76 19.01 -21.03 -14.09
CA VAL A 76 17.72 -21.32 -13.45
C VAL A 76 17.90 -22.33 -12.34
N PHE A 77 17.15 -22.13 -11.25
CA PHE A 77 16.90 -23.16 -10.26
C PHE A 77 15.38 -23.41 -10.16
N LEU A 78 14.98 -24.65 -10.43
CA LEU A 78 13.58 -25.05 -10.39
C LEU A 78 13.25 -25.66 -9.03
N ILE A 79 12.18 -25.16 -8.42
CA ILE A 79 11.64 -25.75 -7.19
C ILE A 79 10.63 -26.82 -7.59
N ASN A 80 11.01 -28.08 -7.40
CA ASN A 80 10.21 -29.27 -7.68
C ASN A 80 9.96 -30.09 -6.40
N LYS A 81 9.34 -31.26 -6.52
CA LYS A 81 9.03 -32.15 -5.38
C LYS A 81 10.27 -32.70 -4.66
N GLU A 82 11.40 -32.76 -5.34
CA GLU A 82 12.67 -33.29 -4.81
C GLU A 82 13.58 -32.21 -4.21
N ILE A 83 13.01 -31.09 -3.85
CA ILE A 83 13.76 -29.88 -3.46
C ILE A 83 14.62 -30.09 -2.21
N ASP A 84 14.22 -30.95 -1.26
CA ASP A 84 14.97 -31.18 -0.03
C ASP A 84 16.38 -31.73 -0.31
N SER A 85 16.52 -32.63 -1.30
CA SER A 85 17.81 -33.18 -1.74
C SER A 85 18.67 -32.17 -2.52
N ASN A 86 18.05 -31.08 -3.00
CA ASN A 86 18.68 -30.07 -3.88
C ASN A 86 19.06 -28.74 -3.19
N LEU A 87 18.86 -28.60 -1.87
CA LEU A 87 19.17 -27.33 -1.16
C LEU A 87 20.65 -26.94 -1.24
N ASN A 88 21.59 -27.90 -1.24
CA ASN A 88 23.01 -27.61 -1.42
C ASN A 88 23.28 -27.08 -2.83
N LYS A 89 22.63 -27.61 -3.86
CA LYS A 89 22.74 -27.10 -5.23
C LYS A 89 22.20 -25.67 -5.35
N LEU A 90 21.11 -25.37 -4.66
CA LEU A 90 20.60 -24.00 -4.58
C LEU A 90 21.60 -23.07 -3.92
N ARG A 91 22.19 -23.46 -2.79
CA ARG A 91 23.24 -22.68 -2.09
C ARG A 91 24.41 -22.36 -2.99
N ASN A 92 24.93 -23.33 -3.72
CA ASN A 92 26.04 -23.15 -4.66
C ASN A 92 25.67 -22.13 -5.75
N LYS A 93 24.51 -22.26 -6.38
CA LYS A 93 24.04 -21.33 -7.39
C LYS A 93 23.83 -19.90 -6.85
N ILE A 94 23.35 -19.75 -5.61
CA ILE A 94 23.25 -18.47 -4.94
C ILE A 94 24.64 -17.85 -4.73
N ASN A 95 25.63 -18.62 -4.35
CA ASN A 95 27.00 -18.12 -4.16
C ASN A 95 27.61 -17.62 -5.48
N GLU A 96 27.35 -18.30 -6.58
CA GLU A 96 27.89 -18.02 -7.93
C GLU A 96 27.20 -16.85 -8.63
N CYS A 97 26.02 -16.42 -8.21
CA CYS A 97 25.30 -15.32 -8.86
C CYS A 97 25.57 -13.97 -8.19
N ASP A 98 25.29 -12.88 -8.91
CA ASP A 98 25.27 -11.51 -8.40
C ASP A 98 23.86 -11.06 -8.00
N ILE A 99 22.86 -11.51 -8.78
CA ILE A 99 21.47 -11.09 -8.68
C ILE A 99 20.55 -12.30 -8.68
N ILE A 100 19.58 -12.29 -7.77
CA ILE A 100 18.52 -13.30 -7.70
C ILE A 100 17.22 -12.71 -8.23
N PHE A 101 16.60 -13.39 -9.19
CA PHE A 101 15.22 -13.14 -9.59
C PHE A 101 14.30 -14.12 -8.85
N ASP A 102 13.48 -13.57 -7.96
CA ASP A 102 12.42 -14.29 -7.27
C ASP A 102 11.23 -14.47 -8.21
N CYS A 103 11.09 -15.67 -8.71
CA CYS A 103 10.01 -16.13 -9.58
C CYS A 103 9.25 -17.29 -8.93
N ILE A 104 9.26 -17.40 -7.58
CA ILE A 104 8.70 -18.57 -6.87
C ILE A 104 7.17 -18.51 -6.90
N PHE A 105 6.61 -17.40 -6.40
CA PHE A 105 5.16 -17.16 -6.36
C PHE A 105 4.84 -15.75 -6.85
N GLY A 106 3.71 -15.62 -7.56
CA GLY A 106 3.10 -14.34 -7.90
C GLY A 106 1.75 -14.19 -7.20
N ILE A 107 0.79 -13.55 -7.88
CA ILE A 107 -0.56 -13.26 -7.35
C ILE A 107 -1.42 -14.51 -7.04
N GLY A 108 -1.04 -15.68 -7.50
CA GLY A 108 -1.80 -16.92 -7.29
C GLY A 108 -1.61 -17.59 -5.92
N LEU A 109 -0.71 -17.08 -5.08
CA LEU A 109 -0.49 -17.65 -3.75
C LEU A 109 -1.64 -17.26 -2.82
N ASN A 110 -2.35 -18.24 -2.24
CA ASN A 110 -3.51 -18.05 -1.37
C ASN A 110 -3.48 -18.89 -0.09
N ARG A 111 -2.35 -19.55 0.22
CA ARG A 111 -2.20 -20.43 1.37
C ARG A 111 -0.86 -20.21 2.06
N LYS A 112 -0.77 -20.61 3.33
CA LYS A 112 0.49 -20.60 4.08
C LYS A 112 1.58 -21.41 3.36
N LEU A 113 2.79 -20.92 3.43
CA LEU A 113 3.97 -21.59 2.91
C LEU A 113 4.32 -22.80 3.80
N ASN A 114 4.73 -23.89 3.18
CA ASN A 114 5.28 -25.01 3.90
C ASN A 114 6.75 -24.77 4.31
N GLU A 115 7.29 -25.63 5.14
CA GLU A 115 8.64 -25.48 5.72
C GLU A 115 9.74 -25.36 4.66
N ILE A 116 9.62 -26.10 3.56
CA ILE A 116 10.64 -26.08 2.51
C ILE A 116 10.73 -24.70 1.82
N PHE A 117 9.58 -24.09 1.50
CA PHE A 117 9.58 -22.74 0.95
C PHE A 117 10.09 -21.69 1.96
N LEU A 118 9.80 -21.87 3.25
CA LEU A 118 10.33 -21.01 4.30
C LEU A 118 11.85 -21.13 4.41
N LYS A 119 12.42 -22.33 4.30
CA LYS A 119 13.87 -22.56 4.26
C LYS A 119 14.51 -21.87 3.05
N ILE A 120 13.91 -22.00 1.87
CA ILE A 120 14.40 -21.36 0.63
C ILE A 120 14.36 -19.83 0.76
N ILE A 121 13.23 -19.26 1.20
CA ILE A 121 13.07 -17.82 1.40
C ILE A 121 14.12 -17.29 2.40
N LYS A 122 14.32 -18.00 3.50
CA LYS A 122 15.35 -17.65 4.48
C LYS A 122 16.75 -17.67 3.86
N MET A 123 17.08 -18.70 3.07
CA MET A 123 18.36 -18.81 2.38
C MET A 123 18.59 -17.64 1.41
N ILE A 124 17.57 -17.28 0.61
CA ILE A 124 17.62 -16.15 -0.32
C ILE A 124 17.82 -14.83 0.44
N ASN A 125 17.02 -14.58 1.48
CA ASN A 125 17.10 -13.34 2.25
C ASN A 125 18.45 -13.16 2.98
N LEU A 126 19.10 -14.27 3.37
CA LEU A 126 20.41 -14.26 4.03
C LEU A 126 21.59 -14.17 3.07
N SER A 127 21.38 -14.32 1.78
CA SER A 127 22.45 -14.39 0.77
C SER A 127 23.21 -13.09 0.56
N LYS A 128 22.68 -11.95 1.02
CA LYS A 128 23.20 -10.59 0.76
C LYS A 128 23.30 -10.25 -0.74
N LYS A 129 22.69 -11.04 -1.62
CA LYS A 129 22.62 -10.76 -3.04
C LYS A 129 21.50 -9.76 -3.31
N LYS A 130 21.60 -9.01 -4.41
CA LYS A 130 20.50 -8.16 -4.87
C LYS A 130 19.31 -9.04 -5.30
N ILE A 131 18.12 -8.78 -4.76
CA ILE A 131 16.93 -9.58 -5.02
C ILE A 131 15.92 -8.74 -5.81
N ILE A 132 15.49 -9.26 -6.95
CA ILE A 132 14.44 -8.65 -7.78
C ILE A 132 13.28 -9.63 -7.85
N SER A 133 12.12 -9.25 -7.30
CA SER A 133 10.91 -10.08 -7.36
C SER A 133 10.07 -9.75 -8.59
N ILE A 134 9.59 -10.79 -9.27
CA ILE A 134 8.63 -10.63 -10.37
C ILE A 134 7.23 -10.55 -9.77
N ASP A 135 6.52 -9.51 -10.11
CA ASP A 135 5.14 -9.20 -9.78
C ASP A 135 4.92 -8.82 -8.30
N ILE A 136 5.16 -9.72 -7.36
CA ILE A 136 5.07 -9.53 -5.91
C ILE A 136 6.16 -10.36 -5.25
N PRO A 137 6.85 -9.89 -4.20
CA PRO A 137 7.77 -10.73 -3.46
C PRO A 137 7.08 -11.98 -2.94
N SER A 138 7.68 -13.13 -3.23
CA SER A 138 7.08 -14.43 -2.88
C SER A 138 6.77 -14.52 -1.39
N GLY A 139 5.56 -14.97 -1.08
CA GLY A 139 5.04 -15.08 0.29
C GLY A 139 4.19 -13.91 0.76
N ILE A 140 4.02 -12.84 -0.03
CA ILE A 140 3.17 -11.69 0.28
C ILE A 140 1.77 -11.87 -0.32
N ASN A 141 0.74 -11.50 0.45
CA ASN A 141 -0.62 -11.37 -0.06
C ASN A 141 -0.75 -10.05 -0.83
N PRO A 142 -1.05 -10.09 -2.13
CA PRO A 142 -1.04 -8.90 -2.98
C PRO A 142 -2.15 -7.90 -2.69
N ASP A 143 -3.27 -8.31 -2.11
CA ASP A 143 -4.41 -7.42 -1.80
C ASP A 143 -4.30 -6.79 -0.41
N THR A 144 -3.81 -7.53 0.58
CA THR A 144 -3.80 -7.08 1.98
C THR A 144 -2.43 -6.59 2.46
N GLY A 145 -1.36 -6.98 1.77
CA GLY A 145 0.01 -6.75 2.22
C GLY A 145 0.45 -7.63 3.39
N GLY A 146 -0.38 -8.57 3.85
CA GLY A 146 0.01 -9.59 4.82
C GLY A 146 0.98 -10.61 4.21
N ASN A 147 1.51 -11.52 5.03
CA ASN A 147 2.35 -12.62 4.53
C ASN A 147 1.75 -13.99 4.86
N PHE A 148 2.20 -14.99 4.12
CA PHE A 148 1.79 -16.37 4.25
C PHE A 148 2.75 -17.22 5.10
N GLY A 149 3.29 -16.65 6.19
CA GLY A 149 4.20 -17.32 7.13
C GLY A 149 5.68 -16.93 6.93
N GLY A 150 6.02 -16.34 5.80
CA GLY A 150 7.34 -15.82 5.46
C GLY A 150 7.30 -15.18 4.08
N ASN A 151 8.28 -14.33 3.77
CA ASN A 151 8.33 -13.66 2.47
C ASN A 151 9.76 -13.27 2.07
N ILE A 152 9.96 -13.12 0.77
CA ILE A 152 11.16 -12.51 0.21
C ILE A 152 11.22 -11.03 0.60
N LYS A 153 12.42 -10.54 0.87
CA LYS A 153 12.73 -9.11 1.01
C LYS A 153 13.45 -8.66 -0.26
N ALA A 154 12.69 -8.11 -1.19
CA ALA A 154 13.22 -7.64 -2.47
C ALA A 154 13.85 -6.25 -2.35
N ASP A 155 14.90 -6.00 -3.13
CA ASP A 155 15.46 -4.66 -3.37
C ASP A 155 14.65 -3.93 -4.45
N CYS A 156 14.06 -4.70 -5.38
CA CYS A 156 13.19 -4.18 -6.43
C CYS A 156 12.08 -5.19 -6.73
N THR A 157 10.88 -4.69 -7.02
CA THR A 157 9.76 -5.51 -7.50
C THR A 157 9.31 -5.02 -8.87
N LEU A 158 9.26 -5.93 -9.84
CA LEU A 158 8.80 -5.67 -11.19
C LEU A 158 7.31 -6.04 -11.30
N ALA A 159 6.44 -5.08 -11.01
CA ALA A 159 5.00 -5.28 -11.06
C ALA A 159 4.51 -5.52 -12.49
N MET A 160 3.84 -6.63 -12.73
CA MET A 160 3.36 -7.01 -14.06
C MET A 160 2.04 -6.30 -14.37
N GLY A 161 2.04 -5.45 -15.38
CA GLY A 161 0.90 -4.68 -15.88
C GLY A 161 0.42 -3.56 -14.96
N PHE A 162 0.10 -3.84 -13.71
CA PHE A 162 -0.47 -2.89 -12.76
C PHE A 162 0.19 -2.95 -11.39
N PHE A 163 0.11 -1.84 -10.65
CA PHE A 163 0.36 -1.89 -9.21
C PHE A 163 -0.71 -2.71 -8.48
N LYS A 164 -0.32 -3.35 -7.38
CA LYS A 164 -1.19 -4.06 -6.43
C LYS A 164 -1.16 -3.35 -5.07
N PRO A 165 -2.19 -3.50 -4.22
CA PRO A 165 -2.23 -2.89 -2.89
C PRO A 165 -0.97 -3.14 -2.06
N ALA A 166 -0.45 -4.37 -2.07
CA ALA A 166 0.74 -4.76 -1.32
C ALA A 166 2.01 -3.97 -1.67
N HIS A 167 2.11 -3.36 -2.85
CA HIS A 167 3.25 -2.51 -3.20
C HIS A 167 3.33 -1.25 -2.33
N PHE A 168 2.23 -0.85 -1.70
CA PHE A 168 2.10 0.40 -0.93
C PHE A 168 1.66 0.19 0.50
N LEU A 169 0.95 -0.90 0.82
CA LEU A 169 0.42 -1.17 2.14
C LEU A 169 1.47 -1.81 3.06
N LEU A 170 1.45 -1.44 4.33
CA LEU A 170 2.16 -2.16 5.37
C LEU A 170 1.40 -3.43 5.76
N PRO A 171 2.12 -4.51 6.14
CA PRO A 171 3.58 -4.60 6.31
C PRO A 171 4.37 -4.83 5.01
N ALA A 172 3.73 -5.19 3.89
CA ALA A 172 4.39 -5.56 2.63
C ALA A 172 5.34 -4.49 2.09
N LYS A 173 5.00 -3.20 2.27
CA LYS A 173 5.84 -2.08 1.81
C LYS A 173 7.30 -2.15 2.29
N LYS A 174 7.56 -2.82 3.42
CA LYS A 174 8.91 -3.04 3.95
C LYS A 174 9.74 -4.06 3.14
N PHE A 175 9.09 -4.84 2.26
CA PHE A 175 9.68 -6.00 1.60
C PHE A 175 9.69 -5.90 0.07
N VAL A 176 8.99 -4.93 -0.52
CA VAL A 176 8.88 -4.79 -1.98
C VAL A 176 10.02 -3.99 -2.62
N GLY A 177 10.82 -3.28 -1.83
CA GLY A 177 11.87 -2.39 -2.34
C GLY A 177 11.34 -1.28 -3.25
N GLU A 178 12.12 -0.95 -4.28
CA GLU A 178 11.68 -0.07 -5.38
C GLU A 178 10.67 -0.82 -6.26
N VAL A 179 9.53 -0.23 -6.58
CA VAL A 179 8.52 -0.89 -7.44
C VAL A 179 8.48 -0.24 -8.81
N LYS A 180 8.69 -1.04 -9.86
CA LYS A 180 8.61 -0.62 -11.26
C LYS A 180 7.53 -1.41 -11.97
N VAL A 181 6.66 -0.73 -12.71
CA VAL A 181 5.62 -1.40 -13.52
C VAL A 181 6.19 -1.75 -14.89
N LEU A 182 6.10 -3.01 -15.26
CA LEU A 182 6.29 -3.47 -16.63
C LEU A 182 4.94 -3.42 -17.36
N ASP A 183 4.79 -2.47 -18.24
CA ASP A 183 3.54 -2.28 -18.99
C ASP A 183 3.32 -3.45 -19.97
N LEU A 184 2.24 -4.18 -19.77
CA LEU A 184 1.82 -5.34 -20.57
C LEU A 184 0.70 -4.98 -21.55
N ASP A 185 0.48 -3.68 -21.84
CA ASP A 185 -0.59 -3.19 -22.71
C ASP A 185 -2.00 -3.65 -22.27
N LEU A 186 -2.15 -4.01 -20.99
CA LEU A 186 -3.42 -4.40 -20.41
C LEU A 186 -4.33 -3.18 -20.26
N LYS A 187 -5.57 -3.34 -20.65
CA LYS A 187 -6.61 -2.31 -20.47
C LYS A 187 -7.56 -2.71 -19.36
N LEU A 188 -8.08 -1.72 -18.67
CA LEU A 188 -9.15 -1.97 -17.71
C LEU A 188 -10.44 -2.26 -18.46
N PRO A 189 -11.21 -3.28 -18.05
CA PRO A 189 -12.57 -3.49 -18.52
C PRO A 189 -13.39 -2.21 -18.39
N LYS A 190 -14.26 -1.91 -19.35
CA LYS A 190 -15.02 -0.64 -19.40
C LYS A 190 -15.83 -0.38 -18.12
N ASN A 191 -16.34 -1.43 -17.50
CA ASN A 191 -17.19 -1.36 -16.30
C ASN A 191 -16.38 -1.37 -14.99
N LEU A 192 -15.04 -1.48 -15.06
CA LEU A 192 -14.20 -1.59 -13.88
C LEU A 192 -13.64 -0.23 -13.50
N LYS A 193 -14.03 0.25 -12.31
CA LYS A 193 -13.51 1.50 -11.73
C LYS A 193 -12.52 1.14 -10.61
N PRO A 194 -11.22 1.46 -10.74
CA PRO A 194 -10.28 1.29 -9.64
C PRO A 194 -10.64 2.19 -8.46
N ASN A 195 -10.68 1.62 -7.27
CA ASN A 195 -11.06 2.34 -6.04
C ASN A 195 -9.84 2.91 -5.30
N ILE A 196 -8.63 2.53 -5.71
CA ILE A 196 -7.38 2.91 -5.05
C ILE A 196 -6.51 3.67 -6.03
N ASN A 197 -6.02 4.84 -5.63
CA ASN A 197 -5.15 5.67 -6.45
C ASN A 197 -3.91 6.08 -5.66
N ILE A 198 -2.80 6.26 -6.36
CA ILE A 198 -1.60 6.90 -5.81
C ILE A 198 -1.79 8.41 -5.96
N ILE A 199 -1.75 9.12 -4.84
CA ILE A 199 -1.78 10.59 -4.85
C ILE A 199 -0.50 11.10 -5.53
N ASN A 200 -0.66 11.95 -6.53
CA ASN A 200 0.45 12.58 -7.23
C ASN A 200 0.31 14.11 -7.20
N LYS A 201 1.38 14.81 -7.60
CA LYS A 201 1.43 16.27 -7.59
C LYS A 201 0.24 16.93 -8.31
N LYS A 202 -0.18 16.38 -9.46
CA LYS A 202 -1.31 16.94 -10.23
C LYS A 202 -2.63 16.79 -9.47
N MET A 203 -2.85 15.65 -8.80
CA MET A 203 -4.04 15.46 -7.96
C MET A 203 -4.03 16.41 -6.76
N ALA A 204 -2.88 16.61 -6.12
CA ALA A 204 -2.74 17.53 -5.00
C ALA A 204 -2.96 18.99 -5.44
N GLN A 205 -2.46 19.40 -6.61
CA GLN A 205 -2.68 20.74 -7.16
C GLN A 205 -4.15 21.02 -7.47
N ASN A 206 -4.90 20.00 -7.94
CA ASN A 206 -6.35 20.16 -8.22
C ASN A 206 -7.20 20.32 -6.95
N ILE A 207 -6.66 20.11 -5.76
CA ILE A 207 -7.34 20.30 -4.47
C ILE A 207 -7.08 21.72 -3.95
N GLN A 208 -6.11 22.46 -4.51
CA GLN A 208 -5.89 23.86 -4.16
C GLN A 208 -7.12 24.68 -4.55
N LEU A 209 -7.77 25.25 -3.54
CA LEU A 209 -8.87 26.19 -3.74
C LEU A 209 -8.28 27.51 -4.23
N ASP A 210 -8.75 27.99 -5.36
CA ASP A 210 -8.52 29.37 -5.77
C ASP A 210 -9.24 30.27 -4.76
N HIS A 211 -8.48 31.08 -4.05
CA HIS A 211 -9.04 32.03 -3.11
C HIS A 211 -9.49 33.29 -3.88
N GLU A 212 -10.78 33.54 -3.93
CA GLU A 212 -11.29 34.83 -4.29
C GLU A 212 -10.73 35.91 -3.33
N ILE A 213 -10.50 37.12 -3.85
CA ILE A 213 -9.79 38.19 -3.10
C ILE A 213 -10.60 38.66 -1.89
N ASP A 214 -11.93 38.47 -1.90
CA ASP A 214 -12.89 39.00 -0.91
C ASP A 214 -13.46 37.91 0.03
N ILE A 215 -12.68 36.91 0.39
CA ILE A 215 -13.08 35.82 1.30
C ILE A 215 -12.73 36.17 2.75
N ASN A 216 -13.72 36.17 3.64
CA ASN A 216 -13.51 36.31 5.08
C ASN A 216 -13.15 34.97 5.77
N LYS A 217 -12.76 35.03 7.05
CA LYS A 217 -12.34 33.83 7.81
C LYS A 217 -13.44 32.79 7.97
N TYR A 218 -14.71 33.13 7.92
CA TYR A 218 -15.83 32.21 8.06
C TYR A 218 -16.07 31.45 6.76
N ASP A 219 -15.87 32.06 5.62
CA ASP A 219 -16.02 31.47 4.29
C ASP A 219 -14.94 30.45 4.01
N LYS A 220 -13.75 30.60 4.62
CA LYS A 220 -12.63 29.64 4.54
C LYS A 220 -12.85 28.35 5.35
N GLY A 221 -13.99 28.22 5.99
CA GLY A 221 -14.40 27.05 6.73
C GLY A 221 -13.85 26.96 8.15
N HIS A 222 -14.57 26.23 8.99
CA HIS A 222 -14.30 26.02 10.40
C HIS A 222 -14.09 24.55 10.71
N VAL A 223 -12.86 24.20 11.11
CA VAL A 223 -12.50 22.84 11.53
C VAL A 223 -12.70 22.68 13.04
N CYS A 224 -13.50 21.71 13.45
CA CYS A 224 -13.69 21.32 14.85
C CYS A 224 -12.92 20.04 15.17
N ILE A 225 -12.01 20.07 16.11
CA ILE A 225 -11.24 18.94 16.57
C ILE A 225 -11.81 18.48 17.90
N ILE A 226 -12.26 17.24 18.00
CA ILE A 226 -12.66 16.66 19.27
C ILE A 226 -11.39 16.19 19.98
N GLY A 227 -10.98 16.98 20.95
CA GLY A 227 -9.78 16.75 21.73
C GLY A 227 -10.02 15.87 22.95
N GLY A 228 -8.94 15.36 23.52
CA GLY A 228 -8.96 14.53 24.71
C GLY A 228 -7.80 14.80 25.64
N LYS A 229 -7.37 13.77 26.37
CA LYS A 229 -6.33 13.88 27.40
C LYS A 229 -4.95 14.26 26.85
N MET A 230 -4.64 13.87 25.60
CA MET A 230 -3.35 14.12 24.97
C MET A 230 -3.41 15.36 24.05
N ALA A 231 -3.38 16.54 24.65
CA ALA A 231 -3.60 17.81 23.96
C ALA A 231 -2.64 18.12 22.79
N GLY A 232 -1.45 17.54 22.77
CA GLY A 232 -0.44 17.79 21.74
C GLY A 232 -0.91 17.43 20.33
N ALA A 233 -1.52 16.26 20.15
CA ALA A 233 -2.00 15.80 18.85
C ALA A 233 -3.13 16.70 18.32
N SER A 234 -4.12 17.04 19.14
CA SER A 234 -5.22 17.93 18.76
C SER A 234 -4.72 19.33 18.37
N ARG A 235 -3.69 19.85 19.06
CA ARG A 235 -3.05 21.14 18.71
C ARG A 235 -2.35 21.08 17.36
N ILE A 236 -1.66 19.96 17.06
CA ILE A 236 -1.01 19.75 15.75
C ILE A 236 -2.06 19.79 14.64
N VAL A 237 -3.19 19.11 14.83
CA VAL A 237 -4.30 19.12 13.84
C VAL A 237 -4.86 20.52 13.65
N ALA A 238 -5.14 21.25 14.74
CA ALA A 238 -5.64 22.63 14.67
C ALA A 238 -4.66 23.57 13.95
N ARG A 239 -3.37 23.43 14.20
CA ARG A 239 -2.34 24.21 13.53
C ARG A 239 -2.22 23.85 12.04
N ALA A 240 -2.25 22.55 11.73
CA ALA A 240 -2.16 22.05 10.36
C ALA A 240 -3.36 22.51 9.52
N SER A 241 -4.59 22.43 10.05
CA SER A 241 -5.79 22.90 9.34
C SER A 241 -5.73 24.38 8.97
N ARG A 242 -5.27 25.24 9.89
CA ARG A 242 -5.07 26.67 9.60
C ARG A 242 -3.95 26.92 8.60
N LYS A 243 -2.86 26.14 8.66
CA LYS A 243 -1.73 26.26 7.71
C LYS A 243 -2.12 25.89 6.28
N ILE A 244 -3.08 24.97 6.11
CA ILE A 244 -3.63 24.60 4.79
C ILE A 244 -4.66 25.61 4.28
N GLY A 245 -5.20 26.50 5.15
CA GLY A 245 -6.12 27.53 4.71
C GLY A 245 -7.48 27.56 5.41
N ALA A 246 -7.73 26.71 6.40
CA ALA A 246 -8.95 26.85 7.20
C ALA A 246 -8.98 28.20 7.91
N GLY A 247 -10.12 28.88 7.82
CA GLY A 247 -10.30 30.22 8.43
C GLY A 247 -10.34 30.17 9.96
N LEU A 248 -10.96 29.13 10.51
CA LEU A 248 -11.08 28.89 11.94
C LEU A 248 -10.73 27.46 12.32
N SER A 249 -10.14 27.28 13.50
CA SER A 249 -9.97 25.97 14.11
C SER A 249 -10.37 26.03 15.59
N THR A 250 -11.19 25.07 16.01
CA THR A 250 -11.63 24.91 17.40
C THR A 250 -11.26 23.52 17.91
N ILE A 251 -10.76 23.44 19.12
CA ILE A 251 -10.61 22.19 19.85
C ILE A 251 -11.73 22.14 20.91
N SER A 252 -12.66 21.21 20.72
CA SER A 252 -13.75 20.96 21.66
C SER A 252 -13.40 19.76 22.54
N VAL A 253 -13.41 19.95 23.86
CA VAL A 253 -12.97 18.93 24.83
C VAL A 253 -13.96 18.74 25.95
N GLU A 254 -13.95 17.58 26.58
CA GLU A 254 -14.70 17.38 27.84
C GLU A 254 -14.18 18.34 28.92
N LYS A 255 -15.09 18.90 29.73
CA LYS A 255 -14.76 19.89 30.79
C LYS A 255 -13.56 19.49 31.66
N LYS A 256 -13.43 18.19 31.98
CA LYS A 256 -12.31 17.65 32.79
C LYS A 256 -10.94 17.76 32.09
N HIS A 257 -10.89 17.98 30.77
CA HIS A 257 -9.66 18.07 30.01
C HIS A 257 -9.27 19.50 29.61
N LEU A 258 -10.08 20.51 29.91
CA LEU A 258 -9.80 21.91 29.55
C LEU A 258 -8.42 22.39 30.01
N ASN A 259 -7.99 22.00 31.19
CA ASN A 259 -6.71 22.41 31.79
C ASN A 259 -5.49 21.97 30.94
N TYR A 260 -5.61 20.89 30.12
CA TYR A 260 -4.53 20.45 29.23
C TYR A 260 -4.34 21.39 28.03
N TYR A 261 -5.30 22.31 27.78
CA TYR A 261 -5.35 23.17 26.61
C TYR A 261 -5.09 24.64 26.91
N THR A 262 -4.74 25.00 28.15
CA THR A 262 -4.48 26.39 28.58
C THR A 262 -3.35 27.08 27.82
N LYS A 263 -2.37 26.33 27.29
CA LYS A 263 -1.26 26.83 26.46
C LYS A 263 -1.44 26.41 24.99
N THR A 264 -2.58 26.75 24.38
CA THR A 264 -2.83 26.44 22.96
C THR A 264 -2.31 27.58 22.08
N ASP A 265 -1.96 27.26 20.83
CA ASP A 265 -1.49 28.21 19.82
C ASP A 265 -2.46 29.38 19.64
N VAL A 266 -1.90 30.58 19.44
CA VAL A 266 -2.66 31.76 19.07
C VAL A 266 -3.47 31.47 17.79
N GLY A 267 -4.77 31.80 17.83
CA GLY A 267 -5.70 31.57 16.73
C GLY A 267 -6.42 30.21 16.77
N THR A 268 -6.16 29.35 17.76
CA THR A 268 -6.96 28.16 18.00
C THR A 268 -7.96 28.42 19.15
N ILE A 269 -9.25 28.23 18.89
CA ILE A 269 -10.30 28.36 19.88
C ILE A 269 -10.34 27.06 20.72
N VAL A 270 -10.50 27.16 22.02
CA VAL A 270 -10.71 26.01 22.90
C VAL A 270 -12.03 26.19 23.61
N GLU A 271 -12.89 25.18 23.58
CA GLU A 271 -14.21 25.21 24.20
C GLU A 271 -14.60 23.86 24.81
N THR A 272 -15.59 23.87 25.69
CA THR A 272 -16.15 22.62 26.23
C THR A 272 -17.04 21.95 25.20
N LEU A 273 -16.84 20.65 25.00
CA LEU A 273 -17.66 19.84 24.13
C LEU A 273 -19.10 19.74 24.64
N ASN A 274 -20.04 20.30 23.90
CA ASN A 274 -21.48 20.25 24.13
C ASN A 274 -22.23 20.41 22.80
N ASN A 275 -23.54 20.36 22.81
CA ASN A 275 -24.33 20.48 21.57
C ASN A 275 -24.14 21.83 20.85
N HIS A 276 -23.89 22.93 21.57
CA HIS A 276 -23.61 24.22 20.96
C HIS A 276 -22.24 24.29 20.28
N SER A 277 -21.26 23.58 20.83
CA SER A 277 -19.89 23.53 20.24
C SER A 277 -19.86 22.86 18.87
N LEU A 278 -20.91 22.11 18.50
CA LEU A 278 -21.01 21.46 17.20
C LEU A 278 -21.64 22.37 16.11
N ASN A 279 -22.25 23.47 16.51
CA ASN A 279 -22.91 24.38 15.55
C ASN A 279 -21.90 25.21 14.76
N LYS A 280 -22.25 25.57 13.53
CA LYS A 280 -21.46 26.42 12.63
C LYS A 280 -20.04 25.91 12.41
N LYS A 281 -19.86 24.60 12.36
CA LYS A 281 -18.62 23.94 11.95
C LYS A 281 -18.83 23.34 10.55
N ASN A 282 -17.76 23.20 9.79
CA ASN A 282 -17.83 22.67 8.42
C ASN A 282 -17.27 21.25 8.34
N ILE A 283 -16.43 20.86 9.30
CA ILE A 283 -15.82 19.53 9.34
C ILE A 283 -15.40 19.20 10.77
N PHE A 284 -15.49 17.93 11.13
CA PHE A 284 -15.05 17.41 12.42
C PHE A 284 -13.85 16.48 12.25
N VAL A 285 -12.88 16.57 13.16
CA VAL A 285 -11.76 15.64 13.27
C VAL A 285 -11.81 15.01 14.66
N VAL A 286 -11.93 13.69 14.71
CA VAL A 286 -12.09 12.92 15.97
C VAL A 286 -10.98 11.88 16.06
N GLY A 287 -10.32 11.81 17.21
CA GLY A 287 -9.35 10.74 17.48
C GLY A 287 -7.95 11.18 17.83
N PRO A 288 -7.32 12.17 17.15
CA PRO A 288 -5.97 12.60 17.52
C PRO A 288 -5.89 13.10 18.94
N GLY A 289 -5.23 12.31 19.81
CA GLY A 289 -5.05 12.64 21.23
C GLY A 289 -6.29 12.49 22.11
N LEU A 290 -7.28 11.74 21.66
CA LEU A 290 -8.54 11.53 22.37
C LEU A 290 -8.33 10.75 23.68
N GLY A 291 -7.48 9.73 23.65
CA GLY A 291 -7.20 8.83 24.76
C GLY A 291 -8.15 7.63 24.81
N LYS A 292 -7.66 6.51 25.33
CA LYS A 292 -8.40 5.25 25.42
C LYS A 292 -9.65 5.31 26.31
N ASP A 293 -9.72 6.30 27.21
CA ASP A 293 -10.83 6.48 28.15
C ASP A 293 -12.07 7.15 27.50
N PHE A 294 -11.94 7.62 26.27
CA PHE A 294 -13.07 8.23 25.57
C PHE A 294 -14.09 7.17 25.17
N LYS A 295 -15.36 7.40 25.52
CA LYS A 295 -16.41 6.40 25.32
C LYS A 295 -16.80 6.29 23.84
N LYS A 296 -16.78 5.09 23.27
CA LYS A 296 -17.22 4.74 21.93
C LYS A 296 -18.60 5.31 21.60
N SER A 297 -19.57 5.21 22.57
CA SER A 297 -20.91 5.76 22.41
C SER A 297 -20.95 7.25 22.11
N LYS A 298 -19.96 8.03 22.60
CA LYS A 298 -19.87 9.46 22.29
C LYS A 298 -19.44 9.73 20.87
N ILE A 299 -18.56 8.88 20.30
CA ILE A 299 -18.17 8.98 18.89
C ILE A 299 -19.38 8.66 18.00
N CYS A 300 -20.09 7.55 18.29
CA CYS A 300 -21.29 7.19 17.55
C CYS A 300 -22.33 8.33 17.60
N LYS A 301 -22.64 8.83 18.80
CA LYS A 301 -23.59 9.93 18.99
C LYS A 301 -23.16 11.19 18.22
N LEU A 302 -21.86 11.51 18.19
CA LEU A 302 -21.36 12.65 17.42
C LEU A 302 -21.65 12.47 15.92
N ILE A 303 -21.29 11.30 15.37
CA ILE A 303 -21.50 10.98 13.95
C ILE A 303 -22.99 11.02 13.58
N GLU A 304 -23.87 10.52 14.47
CA GLU A 304 -25.32 10.58 14.28
C GLU A 304 -25.90 12.00 14.38
N THR A 305 -25.24 12.88 15.11
CA THR A 305 -25.75 14.24 15.39
C THR A 305 -25.33 15.25 14.33
N VAL A 306 -24.10 15.12 13.78
CA VAL A 306 -23.55 16.08 12.82
C VAL A 306 -23.89 15.65 11.40
N LYS A 307 -24.19 16.62 10.52
CA LYS A 307 -24.42 16.39 9.09
C LYS A 307 -23.15 16.64 8.26
N GLU A 308 -22.21 17.35 8.84
CA GLU A 308 -20.96 17.72 8.23
C GLU A 308 -19.98 16.53 8.16
N PRO A 309 -19.02 16.55 7.25
CA PRO A 309 -18.02 15.49 7.15
C PRO A 309 -17.25 15.27 8.46
N VAL A 310 -17.02 13.99 8.79
CA VAL A 310 -16.26 13.58 9.97
C VAL A 310 -15.03 12.79 9.54
N ILE A 311 -13.85 13.22 9.98
CA ILE A 311 -12.59 12.50 9.83
C ILE A 311 -12.33 11.73 11.14
N LEU A 312 -12.26 10.41 11.04
CA LEU A 312 -11.86 9.54 12.16
C LEU A 312 -10.40 9.14 12.02
N ASP A 313 -9.61 9.28 13.08
CA ASP A 313 -8.19 8.93 13.10
C ASP A 313 -7.78 8.37 14.46
N ALA A 314 -6.64 7.70 14.51
CA ALA A 314 -5.99 7.24 15.74
C ALA A 314 -6.94 6.55 16.72
N ASP A 315 -7.14 7.12 17.93
CA ASP A 315 -7.95 6.53 19.00
C ASP A 315 -9.43 6.33 18.59
N ALA A 316 -9.97 7.21 17.70
CA ALA A 316 -11.34 7.05 17.20
C ALA A 316 -11.52 5.81 16.31
N ILE A 317 -10.46 5.34 15.67
CA ILE A 317 -10.47 4.08 14.92
C ILE A 317 -10.19 2.90 15.86
N SER A 318 -9.16 3.02 16.71
CA SER A 318 -8.71 1.95 17.60
C SER A 318 -9.79 1.50 18.60
N ILE A 319 -10.67 2.40 19.00
CA ILE A 319 -11.77 2.09 19.92
C ILE A 319 -12.80 1.08 19.35
N PHE A 320 -12.78 0.89 18.00
CA PHE A 320 -13.63 -0.08 17.30
C PHE A 320 -12.90 -1.39 16.94
N GLU A 321 -11.67 -1.59 17.41
CA GLU A 321 -10.85 -2.76 17.03
C GLU A 321 -11.58 -4.10 17.25
N ASN A 322 -12.34 -4.21 18.36
CA ASN A 322 -13.12 -5.42 18.69
C ASN A 322 -14.58 -5.38 18.22
N ASP A 323 -14.98 -4.38 17.42
CA ASP A 323 -16.37 -4.20 16.97
C ASP A 323 -16.39 -3.60 15.56
N LYS A 324 -15.77 -4.32 14.63
CA LYS A 324 -15.60 -3.87 13.24
C LYS A 324 -16.94 -3.66 12.53
N ASN A 325 -17.94 -4.48 12.82
CA ASN A 325 -19.26 -4.36 12.19
C ASN A 325 -19.92 -3.00 12.50
N LYS A 326 -19.77 -2.51 13.72
CA LYS A 326 -20.31 -1.21 14.12
C LYS A 326 -19.53 -0.02 13.53
N PHE A 327 -18.32 -0.24 13.10
CA PHE A 327 -17.52 0.78 12.41
C PHE A 327 -17.92 0.95 10.94
N TYR A 328 -18.44 -0.13 10.32
CA TYR A 328 -18.84 -0.15 8.91
C TYR A 328 -20.35 0.06 8.70
N SER A 329 -21.16 0.03 9.76
CA SER A 329 -22.60 0.34 9.74
C SER A 329 -22.85 1.85 9.81
#